data_1c0c75d311fed468add0e29ef084b846
#
_entry.id   1c0c75d311fed468add0e29ef084b846
#
_cell.length_a   1.000
_cell.length_b   1.000
_cell.length_c   1.000
_cell.angle_alpha   90.00
_cell.angle_beta   90.00
_cell.angle_gamma   90.00
#
_symmetry.space_group_name_H-M   'P 1'
#
loop_
_entity.id
_entity.type
_entity.pdbx_description
1 polymer ?
#
loop_
_entity_poly.entity_id
_entity_poly.type
_entity_poly.pdbx_seq_one_letter_code
_entity_poly.pdbx_strand_id
1 'polypeptide(L)'
;MPNGGKAAAPRKPRNILIYSDGTGQRGGLYFDEARTNIYKLFRATRVAPDSTIDTDKQIAFYDPGLGTLPEGDSTLQRIYRKLYNFISQATGLGITHNIIDCYAALIRLWQPGDRIFVFGFSRGAYTVRCLASVICLCGIPTTDRDGKSLRRDPGSSTKIATRAVKSVYQHVSSPRDEKYIGQRAALAAAFRNDYRSNDPANAELPNAPPHFIGVFDTVASLSSTGSLFILCLAYLILHVALATTLAFVFAPFEFWYWFGWVAVWTTCAVTAAYIYTHLKFAWWLPGYFFWDIIHLTTFRQEFYDQNLSPLVKYARHAISIDERRSDFKRVRWGSQHAKFKSGTHKIGPFQQLWFAGNHADIGGGYPENESRLSDITLKWMVGEASHQKLGDEKLIVDKEVLQINGRIDGMQHDETRSSLFRWAKKPLRDPVQDATLHPTVPRRFALKSGVQQYDVTAPYRPEALRTHEKVVKYYADIPLPHTTCWQRIELLRDRIKKTVGEFLDQWCSRAVSSLYPINWKVKKALNPERKYLRRTVLFPASALPVSSSSSGWRPGSCFSGRSNPGCAKVSGTAIRSLCTTHRS
;
A
#
# COMPACT_ATOMS: atom_id res chain seq x y z
N MET A 1 -9.39 18.01 -51.56
CA MET A 1 -10.32 17.38 -50.64
C MET A 1 -9.50 16.73 -49.54
N PRO A 2 -9.60 17.11 -48.27
CA PRO A 2 -8.88 16.43 -47.19
C PRO A 2 -9.53 15.08 -46.92
N ASN A 3 -8.72 14.03 -46.93
CA ASN A 3 -9.11 12.68 -46.56
C ASN A 3 -9.82 12.65 -45.21
N GLY A 4 -11.07 12.27 -45.22
CA GLY A 4 -11.85 11.98 -44.03
C GLY A 4 -11.23 10.78 -43.32
N GLY A 5 -10.35 11.04 -42.35
CA GLY A 5 -9.83 10.02 -41.44
C GLY A 5 -11.01 9.33 -40.74
N LYS A 6 -11.29 8.08 -41.09
CA LYS A 6 -12.22 7.22 -40.33
C LYS A 6 -11.81 7.30 -38.87
N ALA A 7 -12.68 7.85 -38.02
CA ALA A 7 -12.50 7.77 -36.57
C ALA A 7 -12.24 6.32 -36.20
N ALA A 8 -11.08 6.04 -35.63
CA ALA A 8 -10.72 4.68 -35.18
C ALA A 8 -11.82 4.19 -34.23
N ALA A 9 -12.31 2.98 -34.45
CA ALA A 9 -13.30 2.36 -33.59
C ALA A 9 -12.83 2.44 -32.12
N PRO A 10 -13.71 2.74 -31.17
CA PRO A 10 -13.34 2.85 -29.77
C PRO A 10 -12.70 1.54 -29.29
N ARG A 11 -11.49 1.65 -28.75
CA ARG A 11 -10.72 0.51 -28.22
C ARG A 11 -11.53 -0.18 -27.09
N LYS A 12 -11.57 -1.52 -27.12
CA LYS A 12 -12.18 -2.28 -26.01
C LYS A 12 -11.39 -2.08 -24.70
N PRO A 13 -12.09 -1.93 -23.55
CA PRO A 13 -11.47 -1.84 -22.25
C PRO A 13 -10.63 -3.08 -21.90
N ARG A 14 -9.41 -2.88 -21.42
CA ARG A 14 -8.52 -3.96 -20.92
C ARG A 14 -8.59 -4.07 -19.41
N ASN A 15 -8.09 -5.18 -18.89
CA ASN A 15 -7.80 -5.34 -17.47
C ASN A 15 -6.34 -4.97 -17.21
N ILE A 16 -6.08 -4.03 -16.32
CA ILE A 16 -4.75 -3.68 -15.81
C ILE A 16 -4.61 -4.26 -14.41
N LEU A 17 -3.69 -5.18 -14.24
CA LEU A 17 -3.53 -5.95 -13.01
C LEU A 17 -2.27 -5.50 -12.28
N ILE A 18 -2.39 -5.19 -11.00
CA ILE A 18 -1.25 -4.91 -10.11
C ILE A 18 -1.22 -5.97 -9.02
N TYR A 19 -0.08 -6.63 -8.92
CA TYR A 19 0.23 -7.64 -7.92
C TYR A 19 1.33 -7.12 -7.00
N SER A 20 1.07 -7.04 -5.69
CA SER A 20 2.09 -6.69 -4.70
C SER A 20 2.21 -7.83 -3.68
N ASP A 21 3.38 -8.44 -3.64
CA ASP A 21 3.64 -9.65 -2.86
C ASP A 21 4.11 -9.35 -1.43
N GLY A 22 4.16 -10.39 -0.62
CA GLY A 22 4.68 -10.33 0.73
C GLY A 22 6.19 -10.08 0.77
N THR A 23 6.70 -9.71 1.94
CA THR A 23 8.13 -9.40 2.10
C THR A 23 9.02 -10.62 1.93
N GLY A 24 10.11 -10.44 1.17
CA GLY A 24 11.11 -11.48 0.96
C GLY A 24 10.63 -12.62 0.04
N GLN A 25 9.45 -12.48 -0.53
CA GLN A 25 8.92 -13.45 -1.48
C GLN A 25 9.44 -13.11 -2.88
N ARG A 26 10.44 -13.86 -3.33
CA ARG A 26 10.85 -13.84 -4.73
C ARG A 26 10.04 -14.89 -5.46
N GLY A 27 9.31 -14.49 -6.49
CA GLY A 27 8.73 -15.47 -7.38
C GLY A 27 9.82 -16.34 -7.98
N GLY A 28 9.74 -17.64 -7.78
CA GLY A 28 10.75 -18.57 -8.22
C GLY A 28 10.40 -19.30 -9.51
N LEU A 29 11.43 -19.73 -10.23
CA LEU A 29 11.31 -20.52 -11.46
C LEU A 29 11.26 -22.01 -11.19
N TYR A 30 11.74 -22.47 -10.00
CA TYR A 30 11.89 -23.88 -9.68
C TYR A 30 10.63 -24.47 -9.04
N PHE A 31 10.44 -25.76 -9.21
CA PHE A 31 9.24 -26.46 -8.75
C PHE A 31 9.15 -26.59 -7.21
N ASP A 32 10.29 -26.64 -6.54
CA ASP A 32 10.45 -26.75 -5.08
C ASP A 32 10.40 -25.40 -4.34
N GLU A 33 10.22 -24.30 -5.07
CA GLU A 33 10.15 -23.00 -4.45
C GLU A 33 8.81 -22.76 -3.76
N ALA A 34 8.89 -22.11 -2.60
CA ALA A 34 7.75 -21.66 -1.84
C ALA A 34 7.05 -20.49 -2.57
N ARG A 35 5.91 -20.74 -3.21
CA ARG A 35 5.17 -19.74 -4.01
C ARG A 35 3.99 -19.16 -3.25
N THR A 36 3.87 -17.83 -3.30
CA THR A 36 2.69 -17.15 -2.79
C THR A 36 1.52 -17.26 -3.76
N ASN A 37 0.31 -17.05 -3.25
CA ASN A 37 -0.89 -16.96 -4.07
C ASN A 37 -0.84 -15.77 -5.04
N ILE A 38 -0.15 -14.68 -4.66
CA ILE A 38 0.06 -13.52 -5.53
C ILE A 38 0.92 -13.90 -6.72
N TYR A 39 2.03 -14.61 -6.48
CA TYR A 39 2.89 -15.06 -7.57
C TYR A 39 2.23 -16.10 -8.48
N LYS A 40 1.51 -17.09 -7.90
CA LYS A 40 0.72 -18.07 -8.66
C LYS A 40 -0.30 -17.37 -9.56
N LEU A 41 -1.02 -16.38 -9.01
CA LEU A 41 -2.04 -15.62 -9.74
C LEU A 41 -1.41 -14.74 -10.82
N PHE A 42 -0.29 -14.05 -10.52
CA PHE A 42 0.46 -13.28 -11.52
C PHE A 42 0.88 -14.17 -12.70
N ARG A 43 1.48 -15.34 -12.43
CA ARG A 43 1.89 -16.28 -13.47
C ARG A 43 0.74 -16.70 -14.38
N ALA A 44 -0.44 -16.92 -13.80
CA ALA A 44 -1.63 -17.37 -14.52
C ALA A 44 -2.42 -16.24 -15.21
N THR A 45 -2.04 -14.98 -15.03
CA THR A 45 -2.77 -13.83 -15.58
C THR A 45 -1.91 -12.88 -16.38
N ARG A 46 -0.58 -13.06 -16.36
CA ARG A 46 0.37 -12.26 -17.13
C ARG A 46 0.30 -12.58 -18.62
N VAL A 47 0.69 -11.64 -19.44
CA VAL A 47 1.01 -11.87 -20.83
C VAL A 47 2.46 -12.34 -20.92
N ALA A 48 2.69 -13.48 -21.52
CA ALA A 48 4.00 -14.07 -21.74
C ALA A 48 3.94 -15.02 -22.94
N PRO A 49 5.08 -15.41 -23.53
CA PRO A 49 5.09 -16.35 -24.66
C PRO A 49 4.42 -17.71 -24.37
N ASP A 50 4.40 -18.09 -23.08
CA ASP A 50 3.78 -19.30 -22.56
C ASP A 50 2.32 -19.11 -22.10
N SER A 51 1.68 -17.97 -22.40
CA SER A 51 0.32 -17.63 -21.98
C SER A 51 -0.61 -17.49 -23.17
N THR A 52 -1.86 -17.92 -22.98
CA THR A 52 -2.97 -17.73 -23.93
C THR A 52 -3.62 -16.35 -23.85
N ILE A 53 -3.11 -15.47 -22.97
CA ILE A 53 -3.71 -14.15 -22.69
C ILE A 53 -3.12 -13.09 -23.62
N ASP A 54 -4.02 -12.39 -24.31
CA ASP A 54 -3.71 -11.32 -25.25
C ASP A 54 -3.48 -9.98 -24.53
N THR A 55 -2.46 -9.21 -24.97
CA THR A 55 -2.14 -7.85 -24.50
C THR A 55 -3.29 -6.86 -24.67
N ASP A 56 -4.13 -7.07 -25.69
CA ASP A 56 -5.30 -6.22 -25.94
C ASP A 56 -6.47 -6.47 -24.98
N LYS A 57 -6.39 -7.53 -24.17
CA LYS A 57 -7.40 -7.88 -23.18
C LYS A 57 -6.96 -7.64 -21.76
N GLN A 58 -5.68 -7.91 -21.45
CA GLN A 58 -5.16 -7.86 -20.09
C GLN A 58 -3.66 -7.61 -20.06
N ILE A 59 -3.18 -6.84 -19.05
CA ILE A 59 -1.75 -6.62 -18.79
C ILE A 59 -1.54 -6.71 -17.28
N ALA A 60 -0.47 -7.38 -16.84
CA ALA A 60 -0.12 -7.57 -15.44
C ALA A 60 1.23 -6.96 -15.09
N PHE A 61 1.30 -6.31 -13.94
CA PHE A 61 2.53 -5.83 -13.30
C PHE A 61 2.69 -6.52 -11.94
N TYR A 62 3.90 -6.98 -11.65
CA TYR A 62 4.25 -7.66 -10.41
C TYR A 62 5.29 -6.86 -9.63
N ASP A 63 4.96 -6.55 -8.38
CA ASP A 63 5.84 -5.98 -7.38
C ASP A 63 6.23 -7.10 -6.40
N PRO A 64 7.52 -7.50 -6.37
CA PRO A 64 7.98 -8.63 -5.54
C PRO A 64 7.99 -8.33 -4.04
N GLY A 65 7.46 -7.19 -3.62
CA GLY A 65 7.39 -6.78 -2.22
C GLY A 65 8.72 -6.25 -1.67
N LEU A 66 8.71 -5.94 -0.38
CA LEU A 66 9.85 -5.35 0.31
C LEU A 66 11.01 -6.35 0.44
N GLY A 67 12.23 -5.90 0.15
CA GLY A 67 13.44 -6.68 0.41
C GLY A 67 14.01 -7.44 -0.78
N THR A 68 13.51 -7.21 -1.99
CA THR A 68 13.95 -7.88 -3.21
C THR A 68 14.76 -6.95 -4.11
N LEU A 69 15.80 -6.31 -3.59
CA LEU A 69 16.75 -5.59 -4.45
C LEU A 69 17.48 -6.56 -5.40
N PRO A 70 17.82 -6.11 -6.63
CA PRO A 70 18.56 -6.93 -7.60
C PRO A 70 19.81 -7.56 -7.00
N GLU A 71 20.19 -8.74 -7.46
CA GLU A 71 21.39 -9.42 -7.00
C GLU A 71 22.64 -8.64 -7.40
N GLY A 72 23.38 -8.20 -6.39
CA GLY A 72 24.72 -7.67 -6.56
C GLY A 72 25.72 -8.67 -6.00
N ASP A 73 26.81 -8.88 -6.70
CA ASP A 73 27.80 -9.92 -6.36
C ASP A 73 28.74 -9.54 -5.20
N SER A 74 28.78 -8.28 -4.77
CA SER A 74 29.70 -7.84 -3.72
C SER A 74 29.16 -8.04 -2.31
N THR A 75 30.03 -8.40 -1.37
CA THR A 75 29.70 -8.56 0.06
C THR A 75 29.16 -7.28 0.67
N LEU A 76 29.72 -6.11 0.26
CA LEU A 76 29.25 -4.80 0.69
C LEU A 76 27.81 -4.52 0.27
N GLN A 77 27.43 -4.89 -0.96
CA GLN A 77 26.05 -4.75 -1.45
C GLN A 77 25.09 -5.67 -0.71
N ARG A 78 25.54 -6.87 -0.28
CA ARG A 78 24.73 -7.78 0.57
C ARG A 78 24.49 -7.20 1.95
N ILE A 79 25.51 -6.60 2.57
CA ILE A 79 25.40 -5.94 3.89
C ILE A 79 24.48 -4.73 3.77
N TYR A 80 24.70 -3.86 2.77
CA TYR A 80 23.84 -2.70 2.52
C TYR A 80 22.38 -3.10 2.32
N ARG A 81 22.11 -4.16 1.55
CA ARG A 81 20.75 -4.69 1.36
C ARG A 81 20.12 -5.18 2.65
N LYS A 82 20.86 -5.96 3.46
CA LYS A 82 20.35 -6.44 4.76
C LYS A 82 20.01 -5.25 5.67
N LEU A 83 20.87 -4.25 5.71
CA LEU A 83 20.67 -3.03 6.51
C LEU A 83 19.49 -2.21 5.97
N TYR A 84 19.42 -1.98 4.67
CA TYR A 84 18.31 -1.26 4.03
C TYR A 84 16.97 -1.97 4.27
N ASN A 85 16.93 -3.29 4.09
CA ASN A 85 15.73 -4.08 4.33
C ASN A 85 15.30 -4.03 5.80
N PHE A 86 16.25 -4.10 6.71
CA PHE A 86 15.99 -3.98 8.13
C PHE A 86 15.43 -2.58 8.49
N ILE A 87 16.04 -1.51 8.00
CA ILE A 87 15.57 -0.13 8.21
C ILE A 87 14.19 0.06 7.56
N SER A 88 13.99 -0.41 6.33
CA SER A 88 12.71 -0.30 5.62
C SER A 88 11.60 -1.05 6.34
N GLN A 89 11.90 -2.21 6.93
CA GLN A 89 10.95 -2.96 7.75
C GLN A 89 10.62 -2.23 9.06
N ALA A 90 11.62 -1.60 9.67
CA ALA A 90 11.46 -0.89 10.94
C ALA A 90 10.72 0.45 10.79
N THR A 91 10.88 1.13 9.65
CA THR A 91 10.40 2.52 9.44
C THR A 91 9.19 2.61 8.51
N GLY A 92 8.83 1.53 7.81
CA GLY A 92 7.76 1.54 6.81
C GLY A 92 8.10 2.29 5.50
N LEU A 93 9.33 2.82 5.35
CA LEU A 93 9.77 3.56 4.16
C LEU A 93 9.64 2.74 2.88
N GLY A 94 9.88 1.43 2.95
CA GLY A 94 9.73 0.54 1.80
C GLY A 94 8.31 0.46 1.24
N ILE A 95 7.28 0.55 2.10
CA ILE A 95 5.89 0.52 1.64
C ILE A 95 5.55 1.75 0.79
N THR A 96 6.05 2.93 1.18
CA THR A 96 5.88 4.15 0.38
C THR A 96 6.47 3.97 -1.03
N HIS A 97 7.63 3.32 -1.13
CA HIS A 97 8.27 3.05 -2.41
C HIS A 97 7.45 2.10 -3.27
N ASN A 98 6.98 0.99 -2.71
CA ASN A 98 6.13 0.04 -3.43
C ASN A 98 4.81 0.68 -3.92
N ILE A 99 4.18 1.55 -3.10
CA ILE A 99 2.99 2.28 -3.55
C ILE A 99 3.32 3.19 -4.74
N ILE A 100 4.47 3.89 -4.70
CA ILE A 100 4.93 4.75 -5.79
C ILE A 100 5.17 3.92 -7.06
N ASP A 101 5.86 2.78 -6.95
CA ASP A 101 6.20 1.94 -8.09
C ASP A 101 4.95 1.32 -8.75
N CYS A 102 4.02 0.83 -7.93
CA CYS A 102 2.73 0.31 -8.40
C CYS A 102 1.90 1.41 -9.09
N TYR A 103 1.85 2.61 -8.51
CA TYR A 103 1.10 3.72 -9.12
C TYR A 103 1.79 4.24 -10.39
N ALA A 104 3.13 4.30 -10.42
CA ALA A 104 3.90 4.62 -11.62
C ALA A 104 3.69 3.60 -12.74
N ALA A 105 3.57 2.30 -12.40
CA ALA A 105 3.20 1.26 -13.36
C ALA A 105 1.80 1.51 -13.94
N LEU A 106 0.82 1.88 -13.12
CA LEU A 106 -0.52 2.25 -13.60
C LEU A 106 -0.48 3.45 -14.55
N ILE A 107 0.29 4.51 -14.22
CA ILE A 107 0.45 5.69 -15.10
C ILE A 107 1.00 5.27 -16.48
N ARG A 108 1.89 4.29 -16.54
CA ARG A 108 2.47 3.79 -17.81
C ARG A 108 1.50 2.92 -18.61
N LEU A 109 0.75 2.03 -17.92
CA LEU A 109 -0.01 0.96 -18.55
C LEU A 109 -1.46 1.33 -18.87
N TRP A 110 -2.10 2.07 -17.96
CA TRP A 110 -3.52 2.37 -18.03
C TRP A 110 -3.84 3.37 -19.15
N GLN A 111 -4.96 3.17 -19.80
CA GLN A 111 -5.57 4.09 -20.77
C GLN A 111 -7.06 4.30 -20.41
N PRO A 112 -7.66 5.44 -20.80
CA PRO A 112 -9.06 5.69 -20.54
C PRO A 112 -9.97 4.51 -20.89
N GLY A 113 -10.82 4.12 -19.93
CA GLY A 113 -11.71 2.96 -20.05
C GLY A 113 -11.15 1.64 -19.53
N ASP A 114 -9.84 1.48 -19.32
CA ASP A 114 -9.26 0.25 -18.75
C ASP A 114 -9.71 0.04 -17.30
N ARG A 115 -9.93 -1.22 -16.91
CA ARG A 115 -10.34 -1.64 -15.57
C ARG A 115 -9.11 -2.01 -14.73
N ILE A 116 -9.06 -1.53 -13.49
CA ILE A 116 -7.94 -1.74 -12.59
C ILE A 116 -8.27 -2.84 -11.57
N PHE A 117 -7.47 -3.90 -11.55
CA PHE A 117 -7.50 -4.96 -10.56
C PHE A 117 -6.23 -4.88 -9.72
N VAL A 118 -6.35 -4.95 -8.41
CA VAL A 118 -5.20 -4.95 -7.51
C VAL A 118 -5.27 -6.13 -6.55
N PHE A 119 -4.16 -6.87 -6.44
CA PHE A 119 -4.05 -8.03 -5.57
C PHE A 119 -2.82 -7.92 -4.68
N GLY A 120 -2.95 -8.34 -3.42
CA GLY A 120 -1.83 -8.30 -2.52
C GLY A 120 -1.90 -9.30 -1.38
N PHE A 121 -0.72 -9.66 -0.86
CA PHE A 121 -0.56 -10.52 0.30
C PHE A 121 0.27 -9.84 1.39
N SER A 122 -0.10 -10.03 2.66
CA SER A 122 0.70 -9.53 3.78
C SER A 122 0.91 -8.01 3.72
N ARG A 123 2.16 -7.52 3.68
CA ARG A 123 2.50 -6.11 3.45
C ARG A 123 2.17 -5.65 2.04
N GLY A 124 2.21 -6.53 1.04
CA GLY A 124 1.70 -6.24 -0.29
C GLY A 124 0.19 -6.01 -0.30
N ALA A 125 -0.58 -6.73 0.53
CA ALA A 125 -1.99 -6.44 0.75
C ALA A 125 -2.22 -5.02 1.33
N TYR A 126 -1.34 -4.59 2.23
CA TYR A 126 -1.34 -3.22 2.73
C TYR A 126 -1.01 -2.21 1.62
N THR A 127 0.04 -2.49 0.82
CA THR A 127 0.44 -1.66 -0.33
C THR A 127 -0.73 -1.45 -1.30
N VAL A 128 -1.43 -2.52 -1.73
CA VAL A 128 -2.53 -2.37 -2.70
C VAL A 128 -3.77 -1.68 -2.11
N ARG A 129 -4.00 -1.76 -0.80
CA ARG A 129 -5.05 -0.98 -0.13
C ARG A 129 -4.73 0.51 -0.15
N CYS A 130 -3.48 0.88 0.15
CA CYS A 130 -3.00 2.26 0.03
C CYS A 130 -3.04 2.75 -1.42
N LEU A 131 -2.61 1.92 -2.37
CA LEU A 131 -2.68 2.20 -3.81
C LEU A 131 -4.11 2.49 -4.26
N ALA A 132 -5.07 1.68 -3.82
CA ALA A 132 -6.48 1.91 -4.11
C ALA A 132 -6.97 3.27 -3.58
N SER A 133 -6.54 3.66 -2.38
CA SER A 133 -6.84 5.00 -1.83
C SER A 133 -6.17 6.11 -2.64
N VAL A 134 -4.93 5.93 -3.11
CA VAL A 134 -4.25 6.90 -4.02
C VAL A 134 -5.05 7.05 -5.32
N ILE A 135 -5.48 5.95 -5.93
CA ILE A 135 -6.27 5.97 -7.17
C ILE A 135 -7.62 6.68 -6.95
N CYS A 136 -8.30 6.38 -5.84
CA CYS A 136 -9.57 7.01 -5.50
C CYS A 136 -9.45 8.52 -5.18
N LEU A 137 -8.27 8.99 -4.76
CA LEU A 137 -8.00 10.41 -4.52
C LEU A 137 -7.52 11.13 -5.78
N CYS A 138 -6.55 10.55 -6.48
CA CYS A 138 -5.79 11.21 -7.54
C CYS A 138 -6.23 10.83 -8.96
N GLY A 139 -7.00 9.74 -9.16
CA GLY A 139 -7.25 9.18 -10.49
C GLY A 139 -5.97 8.65 -11.13
N ILE A 140 -5.96 8.51 -12.45
CA ILE A 140 -4.77 8.20 -13.25
C ILE A 140 -4.50 9.36 -14.22
N PRO A 141 -3.31 9.98 -14.19
CA PRO A 141 -2.92 11.09 -15.09
C PRO A 141 -3.12 10.75 -16.56
N THR A 142 -3.71 11.68 -17.31
CA THR A 142 -3.88 11.58 -18.78
C THR A 142 -3.01 12.59 -19.54
N THR A 143 -2.69 13.72 -18.90
CA THR A 143 -1.80 14.76 -19.44
C THR A 143 -0.73 15.12 -18.41
N ASP A 144 0.31 15.82 -18.82
CA ASP A 144 1.22 16.51 -17.91
C ASP A 144 0.56 17.82 -17.36
N ARG A 145 1.29 18.53 -16.50
CA ARG A 145 0.79 19.78 -15.88
C ARG A 145 0.56 20.91 -16.88
N ASP A 146 1.26 20.87 -18.01
CA ASP A 146 1.15 21.85 -19.09
C ASP A 146 0.03 21.48 -20.09
N GLY A 147 -0.73 20.41 -19.81
CA GLY A 147 -1.77 19.88 -20.67
C GLY A 147 -1.28 19.14 -21.91
N LYS A 148 0.03 18.85 -22.00
CA LYS A 148 0.66 18.09 -23.10
C LYS A 148 0.46 16.59 -22.89
N SER A 149 0.74 15.82 -23.94
CA SER A 149 0.73 14.37 -23.87
C SER A 149 1.66 13.85 -22.75
N LEU A 150 1.14 12.94 -21.94
CA LEU A 150 1.85 12.37 -20.79
C LEU A 150 3.06 11.54 -21.25
N ARG A 151 4.23 11.86 -20.73
CA ARG A 151 5.41 11.00 -20.89
C ARG A 151 5.27 9.77 -20.01
N ARG A 152 5.26 8.58 -20.66
CA ARG A 152 5.07 7.29 -19.99
C ARG A 152 6.38 6.55 -19.73
N ASP A 153 7.50 7.26 -19.68
CA ASP A 153 8.80 6.72 -19.27
C ASP A 153 8.84 6.49 -17.74
N PRO A 154 9.72 5.59 -17.26
CA PRO A 154 9.81 5.28 -15.84
C PRO A 154 10.09 6.49 -14.95
N GLY A 155 11.00 7.40 -15.36
CA GLY A 155 11.40 8.56 -14.57
C GLY A 155 10.25 9.56 -14.37
N SER A 156 9.58 9.95 -15.46
CA SER A 156 8.44 10.88 -15.42
C SER A 156 7.27 10.29 -14.63
N SER A 157 6.95 9.01 -14.86
CA SER A 157 5.86 8.32 -14.14
C SER A 157 6.14 8.23 -12.64
N THR A 158 7.37 7.91 -12.23
CA THR A 158 7.77 7.84 -10.81
C THR A 158 7.71 9.22 -10.14
N LYS A 159 8.07 10.30 -10.86
CA LYS A 159 7.99 11.68 -10.35
C LYS A 159 6.54 12.07 -10.04
N ILE A 160 5.62 11.78 -10.95
CA ILE A 160 4.19 12.04 -10.78
C ILE A 160 3.62 11.18 -9.64
N ALA A 161 3.96 9.89 -9.63
CA ALA A 161 3.56 8.95 -8.58
C ALA A 161 4.04 9.40 -7.20
N THR A 162 5.28 9.87 -7.09
CA THR A 162 5.85 10.42 -5.85
C THR A 162 5.04 11.60 -5.34
N ARG A 163 4.61 12.50 -6.22
CA ARG A 163 3.75 13.64 -5.85
C ARG A 163 2.39 13.16 -5.34
N ALA A 164 1.73 12.24 -6.04
CA ALA A 164 0.44 11.69 -5.63
C ALA A 164 0.52 11.01 -4.25
N VAL A 165 1.56 10.21 -4.02
CA VAL A 165 1.71 9.46 -2.77
C VAL A 165 2.19 10.37 -1.63
N LYS A 166 3.32 11.08 -1.80
CA LYS A 166 3.94 11.83 -0.69
C LYS A 166 3.22 13.14 -0.39
N SER A 167 2.76 13.87 -1.41
CA SER A 167 2.19 15.20 -1.21
C SER A 167 0.67 15.18 -1.03
N VAL A 168 -0.04 14.22 -1.64
CA VAL A 168 -1.50 14.13 -1.53
C VAL A 168 -1.90 13.05 -0.53
N TYR A 169 -1.61 11.78 -0.83
CA TYR A 169 -2.08 10.66 -0.01
C TYR A 169 -1.54 10.70 1.42
N GLN A 170 -0.22 10.87 1.59
CA GLN A 170 0.45 10.92 2.90
C GLN A 170 0.39 12.30 3.57
N HIS A 171 -0.40 13.24 3.06
CA HIS A 171 -0.69 14.48 3.77
C HIS A 171 -1.40 14.21 5.10
N VAL A 172 -2.19 13.13 5.16
CA VAL A 172 -2.80 12.59 6.38
C VAL A 172 -2.25 11.18 6.56
N SER A 173 -1.46 10.90 7.59
CA SER A 173 -0.75 9.63 7.76
C SER A 173 -1.09 8.88 9.07
N SER A 174 -1.95 9.47 9.91
CA SER A 174 -2.38 8.85 11.16
C SER A 174 -3.77 9.35 11.58
N PRO A 175 -4.47 8.67 12.52
CA PRO A 175 -5.72 9.18 13.09
C PRO A 175 -5.59 10.58 13.72
N ARG A 176 -4.39 10.96 14.16
CA ARG A 176 -4.13 12.30 14.71
C ARG A 176 -4.20 13.40 13.67
N ASP A 177 -4.02 13.05 12.39
CA ASP A 177 -4.04 13.98 11.27
C ASP A 177 -5.47 14.13 10.66
N GLU A 178 -6.50 13.56 11.29
CA GLU A 178 -7.89 13.55 10.79
C GLU A 178 -8.41 14.96 10.48
N LYS A 179 -7.99 15.96 11.24
CA LYS A 179 -8.33 17.37 11.01
C LYS A 179 -7.86 17.91 9.66
N TYR A 180 -6.88 17.27 9.00
CA TYR A 180 -6.34 17.65 7.70
C TYR A 180 -6.97 16.90 6.51
N ILE A 181 -8.01 16.10 6.73
CA ILE A 181 -8.71 15.36 5.65
C ILE A 181 -9.25 16.32 4.58
N GLY A 182 -9.79 17.47 4.99
CA GLY A 182 -10.25 18.50 4.06
C GLY A 182 -9.14 19.05 3.17
N GLN A 183 -7.95 19.28 3.72
CA GLN A 183 -6.77 19.69 2.95
C GLN A 183 -6.32 18.59 1.97
N ARG A 184 -6.30 17.33 2.40
CA ARG A 184 -5.99 16.19 1.53
C ARG A 184 -6.97 16.11 0.35
N ALA A 185 -8.26 16.32 0.59
CA ALA A 185 -9.27 16.33 -0.47
C ALA A 185 -9.04 17.49 -1.47
N ALA A 186 -8.69 18.69 -0.98
CA ALA A 186 -8.35 19.82 -1.82
C ALA A 186 -7.06 19.60 -2.64
N LEU A 187 -6.01 19.00 -2.02
CA LEU A 187 -4.78 18.60 -2.73
C LEU A 187 -5.06 17.56 -3.81
N ALA A 188 -5.97 16.60 -3.53
CA ALA A 188 -6.37 15.58 -4.50
C ALA A 188 -7.12 16.22 -5.68
N ALA A 189 -8.03 17.15 -5.44
CA ALA A 189 -8.73 17.91 -6.49
C ALA A 189 -7.74 18.73 -7.35
N ALA A 190 -6.80 19.43 -6.72
CA ALA A 190 -5.75 20.16 -7.42
C ALA A 190 -4.87 19.24 -8.28
N PHE A 191 -4.50 18.05 -7.75
CA PHE A 191 -3.76 17.05 -8.51
C PHE A 191 -4.55 16.57 -9.74
N ARG A 192 -5.84 16.25 -9.56
CA ARG A 192 -6.68 15.79 -10.68
C ARG A 192 -6.82 16.85 -11.76
N ASN A 193 -6.94 18.11 -11.38
CA ASN A 193 -7.01 19.23 -12.34
C ASN A 193 -5.67 19.41 -13.08
N ASP A 194 -4.53 19.36 -12.35
CA ASP A 194 -3.19 19.48 -12.93
C ASP A 194 -2.90 18.40 -13.99
N TYR A 195 -3.40 17.17 -13.79
CA TYR A 195 -3.09 16.02 -14.63
C TYR A 195 -4.28 15.48 -15.44
N ARG A 196 -5.41 16.21 -15.45
CA ARG A 196 -6.67 15.84 -16.11
C ARG A 196 -7.08 14.39 -15.80
N SER A 197 -7.05 14.05 -14.51
CA SER A 197 -7.43 12.72 -14.02
C SER A 197 -8.79 12.69 -13.33
N ASN A 198 -9.65 13.66 -13.62
CA ASN A 198 -11.05 13.68 -13.23
C ASN A 198 -11.89 12.76 -14.14
N ASP A 199 -12.99 12.23 -13.60
CA ASP A 199 -14.01 11.56 -14.40
C ASP A 199 -14.64 12.56 -15.39
N PRO A 200 -14.71 12.23 -16.69
CA PRO A 200 -15.36 13.10 -17.68
C PRO A 200 -16.82 13.44 -17.38
N ALA A 201 -17.55 12.53 -16.71
CA ALA A 201 -18.95 12.71 -16.35
C ALA A 201 -19.13 13.47 -15.03
N ASN A 202 -18.13 13.45 -14.13
CA ASN A 202 -18.17 14.14 -12.85
C ASN A 202 -16.77 14.60 -12.43
N ALA A 203 -16.47 15.88 -12.61
CA ALA A 203 -15.17 16.47 -12.30
C ALA A 203 -14.74 16.36 -10.82
N GLU A 204 -15.66 16.07 -9.90
CA GLU A 204 -15.33 15.85 -8.49
C GLU A 204 -14.77 14.44 -8.24
N LEU A 205 -14.98 13.51 -9.15
CA LEU A 205 -14.57 12.12 -9.03
C LEU A 205 -13.28 11.83 -9.82
N PRO A 206 -12.52 10.81 -9.43
CA PRO A 206 -11.37 10.30 -10.20
C PRO A 206 -11.85 9.52 -11.42
N ASN A 207 -11.07 9.54 -12.51
CA ASN A 207 -11.39 8.89 -13.79
C ASN A 207 -11.25 7.35 -13.78
N ALA A 208 -10.58 6.77 -12.80
CA ALA A 208 -10.18 5.36 -12.83
C ALA A 208 -10.28 4.67 -11.45
N PRO A 209 -11.47 4.62 -10.83
CA PRO A 209 -11.62 3.91 -9.56
C PRO A 209 -11.31 2.42 -9.74
N PRO A 210 -10.70 1.75 -8.71
CA PRO A 210 -10.39 0.34 -8.80
C PRO A 210 -11.63 -0.52 -9.05
N HIS A 211 -11.55 -1.39 -10.07
CA HIS A 211 -12.62 -2.33 -10.39
C HIS A 211 -12.68 -3.47 -9.36
N PHE A 212 -11.51 -4.01 -8.97
CA PHE A 212 -11.44 -5.13 -8.04
C PHE A 212 -10.22 -5.00 -7.10
N ILE A 213 -10.44 -5.24 -5.82
CA ILE A 213 -9.37 -5.38 -4.81
C ILE A 213 -9.47 -6.76 -4.20
N GLY A 214 -8.41 -7.57 -4.32
CA GLY A 214 -8.26 -8.88 -3.69
C GLY A 214 -7.08 -8.90 -2.73
N VAL A 215 -7.32 -9.14 -1.44
CA VAL A 215 -6.25 -9.16 -0.44
C VAL A 215 -6.27 -10.41 0.41
N PHE A 216 -5.06 -10.96 0.64
CA PHE A 216 -4.81 -12.09 1.51
C PHE A 216 -4.15 -11.60 2.80
N ASP A 217 -4.81 -11.82 3.90
CA ASP A 217 -4.40 -11.57 5.29
C ASP A 217 -3.53 -10.31 5.48
N THR A 218 -4.16 -9.14 5.30
CA THR A 218 -3.49 -7.83 5.41
C THR A 218 -2.94 -7.62 6.82
N VAL A 219 -1.63 -7.38 6.93
CA VAL A 219 -0.97 -7.07 8.19
C VAL A 219 -0.24 -5.74 8.12
N ALA A 220 -0.30 -4.98 9.22
CA ALA A 220 0.37 -3.69 9.37
C ALA A 220 1.65 -3.86 10.23
N SER A 221 2.57 -4.69 9.79
CA SER A 221 3.88 -4.83 10.45
C SER A 221 4.78 -3.65 10.08
N LEU A 222 4.39 -2.43 10.50
CA LEU A 222 5.08 -1.20 10.12
C LEU A 222 6.20 -0.78 11.09
N SER A 223 6.16 -1.27 12.33
CA SER A 223 7.28 -1.14 13.28
C SER A 223 7.03 -2.06 14.46
N SER A 224 7.84 -3.09 14.63
CA SER A 224 7.87 -3.80 15.90
C SER A 224 8.64 -2.96 16.92
N THR A 225 8.20 -3.02 18.19
CA THR A 225 8.94 -2.36 19.30
C THR A 225 10.37 -2.89 19.37
N GLY A 226 10.57 -4.17 19.00
CA GLY A 226 11.89 -4.78 18.90
C GLY A 226 12.76 -4.16 17.80
N SER A 227 12.22 -3.88 16.63
CA SER A 227 12.98 -3.22 15.55
C SER A 227 13.44 -1.82 15.93
N LEU A 228 12.58 -1.05 16.63
CA LEU A 228 12.96 0.26 17.14
C LEU A 228 14.07 0.16 18.20
N PHE A 229 13.97 -0.81 19.12
CA PHE A 229 15.01 -1.05 20.10
C PHE A 229 16.36 -1.40 19.45
N ILE A 230 16.36 -2.28 18.44
CA ILE A 230 17.57 -2.64 17.69
C ILE A 230 18.14 -1.43 16.95
N LEU A 231 17.31 -0.56 16.35
CA LEU A 231 17.76 0.67 15.71
C LEU A 231 18.39 1.64 16.72
N CYS A 232 17.78 1.81 17.90
CA CYS A 232 18.34 2.62 18.97
C CYS A 232 19.68 2.07 19.47
N LEU A 233 19.78 0.75 19.63
CA LEU A 233 21.01 0.09 20.03
C LEU A 233 22.10 0.22 18.96
N ALA A 234 21.76 0.02 17.69
CA ALA A 234 22.68 0.20 16.56
C ALA A 234 23.16 1.66 16.47
N TYR A 235 22.26 2.62 16.66
CA TYR A 235 22.61 4.03 16.75
C TYR A 235 23.59 4.29 17.90
N LEU A 236 23.33 3.77 19.09
CA LEU A 236 24.21 3.94 20.25
C LEU A 236 25.60 3.35 20.00
N ILE A 237 25.67 2.13 19.43
CA ILE A 237 26.94 1.48 19.09
C ILE A 237 27.71 2.32 18.08
N LEU A 238 27.06 2.77 17.01
CA LEU A 238 27.68 3.61 15.99
C LEU A 238 28.16 4.95 16.57
N HIS A 239 27.34 5.54 17.45
CA HIS A 239 27.68 6.79 18.14
C HIS A 239 28.93 6.64 19.00
N VAL A 240 28.98 5.60 19.84
CA VAL A 240 30.16 5.31 20.70
C VAL A 240 31.39 5.04 19.83
N ALA A 241 31.27 4.22 18.78
CA ALA A 241 32.35 3.90 17.86
C ALA A 241 32.93 5.17 17.19
N LEU A 242 32.05 6.03 16.68
CA LEU A 242 32.46 7.29 16.05
C LEU A 242 33.14 8.23 17.05
N ALA A 243 32.57 8.40 18.24
CA ALA A 243 33.17 9.25 19.29
C ALA A 243 34.52 8.73 19.74
N THR A 244 34.67 7.41 19.90
CA THR A 244 35.95 6.77 20.26
C THR A 244 37.00 6.98 19.15
N THR A 245 36.60 6.80 17.87
CA THR A 245 37.49 7.02 16.74
C THR A 245 37.96 8.46 16.67
N LEU A 246 37.08 9.44 16.84
CA LEU A 246 37.43 10.87 16.83
C LEU A 246 38.31 11.23 18.00
N ALA A 247 38.01 10.72 19.21
CA ALA A 247 38.86 10.94 20.37
C ALA A 247 40.26 10.35 20.17
N PHE A 248 40.39 9.16 19.62
CA PHE A 248 41.66 8.51 19.32
C PHE A 248 42.48 9.27 18.29
N VAL A 249 41.85 9.84 17.25
CA VAL A 249 42.54 10.54 16.14
C VAL A 249 42.94 11.95 16.53
N PHE A 250 42.06 12.69 17.24
CA PHE A 250 42.25 14.13 17.45
C PHE A 250 42.67 14.48 18.86
N ALA A 251 42.18 13.79 19.88
CA ALA A 251 42.48 14.09 21.28
C ALA A 251 42.22 12.85 22.16
N PRO A 252 43.17 11.94 22.32
CA PRO A 252 42.95 10.63 22.96
C PRO A 252 42.49 10.73 24.43
N PHE A 253 42.71 11.85 25.10
CA PHE A 253 42.26 12.05 26.48
C PHE A 253 40.93 12.79 26.62
N GLU A 254 40.29 13.21 25.51
CA GLU A 254 39.04 13.99 25.51
C GLU A 254 37.83 13.20 25.00
N PHE A 255 37.73 11.93 25.33
CA PHE A 255 36.63 11.08 24.89
C PHE A 255 35.24 11.70 25.14
N TRP A 256 35.01 12.22 26.33
CA TRP A 256 33.70 12.79 26.71
C TRP A 256 33.38 14.07 25.95
N TYR A 257 34.37 14.88 25.58
CA TYR A 257 34.18 16.04 24.73
C TYR A 257 33.71 15.63 23.33
N TRP A 258 34.39 14.69 22.68
CA TRP A 258 34.00 14.17 21.38
C TRP A 258 32.69 13.42 21.43
N PHE A 259 32.45 12.65 22.47
CA PHE A 259 31.18 11.97 22.67
C PHE A 259 30.01 12.97 22.72
N GLY A 260 30.14 14.06 23.45
CA GLY A 260 29.12 15.11 23.54
C GLY A 260 28.87 15.78 22.19
N TRP A 261 29.92 16.18 21.45
CA TRP A 261 29.74 16.78 20.13
C TRP A 261 29.14 15.85 19.11
N VAL A 262 29.54 14.59 19.05
CA VAL A 262 28.94 13.58 18.19
C VAL A 262 27.46 13.40 18.55
N ALA A 263 27.09 13.38 19.84
CA ALA A 263 25.70 13.31 20.28
C ALA A 263 24.88 14.50 19.76
N VAL A 264 25.40 15.71 19.89
CA VAL A 264 24.72 16.92 19.40
C VAL A 264 24.52 16.84 17.88
N TRP A 265 25.58 16.61 17.11
CA TRP A 265 25.50 16.59 15.66
C TRP A 265 24.64 15.47 15.11
N THR A 266 24.75 14.27 15.65
CA THR A 266 23.91 13.13 15.22
C THR A 266 22.45 13.36 15.60
N THR A 267 22.15 13.90 16.78
CA THR A 267 20.78 14.26 17.18
C THR A 267 20.21 15.35 16.27
N CYS A 268 20.99 16.40 15.97
CA CYS A 268 20.59 17.44 15.03
C CYS A 268 20.31 16.86 13.63
N ALA A 269 21.20 15.98 13.13
CA ALA A 269 21.03 15.34 11.82
C ALA A 269 19.79 14.44 11.78
N VAL A 270 19.57 13.62 12.80
CA VAL A 270 18.36 12.76 12.90
C VAL A 270 17.09 13.62 13.01
N THR A 271 17.13 14.68 13.81
CA THR A 271 15.99 15.60 13.95
C THR A 271 15.70 16.33 12.64
N ALA A 272 16.72 16.82 11.95
CA ALA A 272 16.56 17.46 10.63
C ALA A 272 16.02 16.49 9.58
N ALA A 273 16.52 15.24 9.54
CA ALA A 273 16.02 14.19 8.67
C ALA A 273 14.55 13.83 9.00
N TYR A 274 14.21 13.76 10.28
CA TYR A 274 12.84 13.56 10.74
C TYR A 274 11.92 14.68 10.26
N ILE A 275 12.28 15.94 10.52
CA ILE A 275 11.52 17.11 10.07
C ILE A 275 11.37 17.08 8.55
N TYR A 276 12.46 16.91 7.81
CA TYR A 276 12.44 16.86 6.34
C TYR A 276 11.48 15.79 5.77
N THR A 277 11.44 14.63 6.39
CA THR A 277 10.61 13.50 5.91
C THR A 277 9.16 13.59 6.36
N HIS A 278 8.87 14.20 7.52
CA HIS A 278 7.54 14.21 8.14
C HIS A 278 6.84 15.57 8.09
N LEU A 279 7.55 16.64 7.75
CA LEU A 279 6.94 17.96 7.55
C LEU A 279 6.11 17.94 6.25
N LYS A 280 4.84 18.26 6.37
CA LYS A 280 3.90 18.33 5.24
C LYS A 280 3.48 19.77 5.00
N PHE A 281 3.43 20.12 3.73
CA PHE A 281 3.02 21.45 3.27
C PHE A 281 1.86 21.30 2.30
N ALA A 282 0.83 22.09 2.49
CA ALA A 282 -0.28 22.20 1.55
C ALA A 282 -0.19 23.55 0.82
N TRP A 283 0.90 23.78 0.09
CA TRP A 283 1.16 25.02 -0.63
C TRP A 283 0.03 25.35 -1.60
N TRP A 284 -0.39 26.63 -1.60
CA TRP A 284 -1.36 27.18 -2.56
C TRP A 284 -2.78 26.64 -2.46
N LEU A 285 -3.19 26.15 -1.31
CA LEU A 285 -4.60 25.83 -1.09
C LEU A 285 -5.38 27.12 -0.75
N PRO A 286 -6.30 27.57 -1.60
CA PRO A 286 -7.11 28.74 -1.30
C PRO A 286 -8.01 28.48 -0.08
N GLY A 287 -8.09 29.46 0.82
CA GLY A 287 -8.94 29.37 2.01
C GLY A 287 -8.29 28.82 3.27
N TYR A 288 -6.99 28.50 3.24
CA TYR A 288 -6.21 28.11 4.41
C TYR A 288 -5.16 29.18 4.76
N PHE A 289 -4.94 29.42 6.07
CA PHE A 289 -3.86 30.28 6.54
C PHE A 289 -2.53 29.53 6.54
N PHE A 290 -1.41 30.28 6.47
CA PHE A 290 -0.05 29.70 6.46
C PHE A 290 0.19 28.68 7.57
N TRP A 291 -0.26 28.94 8.78
CA TRP A 291 -0.10 28.03 9.93
C TRP A 291 -0.95 26.73 9.83
N ASP A 292 -2.03 26.76 9.09
CA ASP A 292 -2.90 25.60 8.90
C ASP A 292 -2.37 24.63 7.83
N ILE A 293 -1.52 25.13 6.91
CA ILE A 293 -0.99 24.34 5.79
C ILE A 293 0.30 23.57 6.13
N ILE A 294 0.84 23.76 7.34
CA ILE A 294 2.08 23.13 7.81
C ILE A 294 1.76 22.22 8.98
N HIS A 295 2.15 20.96 8.91
CA HIS A 295 2.06 20.05 10.05
C HIS A 295 3.12 18.95 9.99
N LEU A 296 3.46 18.38 11.15
CA LEU A 296 4.33 17.23 11.28
C LEU A 296 3.48 15.96 11.40
N THR A 297 3.70 15.01 10.51
CA THR A 297 3.09 13.70 10.58
C THR A 297 3.80 12.83 11.61
N THR A 298 3.10 11.83 12.18
CA THR A 298 3.68 10.94 13.18
C THR A 298 4.69 9.97 12.53
N PHE A 299 5.76 9.62 13.28
CA PHE A 299 6.76 8.64 12.87
C PHE A 299 6.17 7.25 12.59
N ARG A 300 5.17 6.83 13.38
CA ARG A 300 4.45 5.60 13.11
C ARG A 300 3.40 5.88 12.04
N GLN A 301 3.65 5.40 10.85
CA GLN A 301 2.63 5.29 9.82
C GLN A 301 1.64 4.21 10.26
N GLU A 302 0.71 4.56 11.15
CA GLU A 302 -0.42 3.71 11.44
C GLU A 302 -1.36 3.76 10.23
N PHE A 303 -1.93 2.60 9.87
CA PHE A 303 -2.94 2.57 8.81
C PHE A 303 -4.16 3.35 9.27
N TYR A 304 -4.21 4.62 8.90
CA TYR A 304 -5.30 5.53 9.27
C TYR A 304 -6.52 5.38 8.36
N ASP A 305 -6.30 4.96 7.11
CA ASP A 305 -7.37 4.74 6.15
C ASP A 305 -7.82 3.28 6.18
N GLN A 306 -8.46 2.90 7.29
CA GLN A 306 -9.05 1.58 7.46
C GLN A 306 -10.33 1.40 6.63
N ASN A 307 -10.87 2.48 6.06
CA ASN A 307 -12.12 2.45 5.32
C ASN A 307 -11.84 2.14 3.85
N LEU A 308 -12.64 1.23 3.30
CA LEU A 308 -12.67 1.01 1.88
C LEU A 308 -13.41 2.17 1.20
N SER A 309 -12.81 2.78 0.19
CA SER A 309 -13.49 3.83 -0.58
C SER A 309 -14.75 3.27 -1.26
N PRO A 310 -15.89 3.97 -1.18
CA PRO A 310 -17.13 3.55 -1.85
C PRO A 310 -17.01 3.58 -3.40
N LEU A 311 -15.95 4.17 -3.94
CA LEU A 311 -15.66 4.17 -5.37
C LEU A 311 -15.10 2.84 -5.88
N VAL A 312 -14.58 1.99 -4.99
CA VAL A 312 -14.13 0.63 -5.34
C VAL A 312 -15.33 -0.23 -5.67
N LYS A 313 -15.33 -0.86 -6.86
CA LYS A 313 -16.48 -1.63 -7.32
C LYS A 313 -16.63 -2.96 -6.60
N TYR A 314 -15.55 -3.73 -6.44
CA TYR A 314 -15.54 -5.02 -5.75
C TYR A 314 -14.33 -5.14 -4.83
N ALA A 315 -14.52 -5.67 -3.63
CA ALA A 315 -13.43 -5.93 -2.69
C ALA A 315 -13.58 -7.29 -2.01
N ARG A 316 -12.46 -8.02 -1.90
CA ARG A 316 -12.37 -9.36 -1.32
C ARG A 316 -11.20 -9.43 -0.35
N HIS A 317 -11.46 -9.99 0.83
CA HIS A 317 -10.43 -10.17 1.86
C HIS A 317 -10.50 -11.58 2.46
N ALA A 318 -9.46 -12.39 2.21
CA ALA A 318 -9.25 -13.65 2.89
C ALA A 318 -8.46 -13.42 4.18
N ILE A 319 -8.95 -13.91 5.31
CA ILE A 319 -8.39 -13.65 6.64
C ILE A 319 -8.01 -14.97 7.32
N SER A 320 -6.85 -14.99 7.96
CA SER A 320 -6.36 -16.09 8.77
C SER A 320 -7.07 -16.18 10.12
N ILE A 321 -7.47 -17.39 10.52
CA ILE A 321 -7.99 -17.68 11.87
C ILE A 321 -6.84 -17.96 12.84
N ASP A 322 -5.81 -18.70 12.39
CA ASP A 322 -4.83 -19.35 13.26
C ASP A 322 -3.50 -18.58 13.41
N GLU A 323 -3.38 -17.37 12.88
CA GLU A 323 -2.18 -16.56 13.06
C GLU A 323 -2.06 -16.06 14.50
N ARG A 324 -0.94 -16.38 15.15
CA ARG A 324 -0.69 -16.10 16.58
C ARG A 324 0.52 -15.21 16.84
N ARG A 325 1.23 -14.77 15.80
CA ARG A 325 2.37 -13.85 15.97
C ARG A 325 1.88 -12.44 16.29
N SER A 326 2.43 -11.83 17.34
CA SER A 326 2.06 -10.46 17.79
C SER A 326 2.29 -9.40 16.73
N ASP A 327 3.31 -9.58 15.89
CA ASP A 327 3.70 -8.62 14.87
C ASP A 327 2.80 -8.68 13.62
N PHE A 328 2.00 -9.74 13.48
CA PHE A 328 1.07 -9.97 12.38
C PHE A 328 -0.36 -9.53 12.74
N LYS A 329 -0.48 -8.36 13.40
CA LYS A 329 -1.79 -7.80 13.69
C LYS A 329 -2.54 -7.49 12.41
N ARG A 330 -3.77 -7.98 12.34
CA ARG A 330 -4.67 -7.77 11.21
C ARG A 330 -5.05 -6.30 11.05
N VAL A 331 -4.98 -5.78 9.84
CA VAL A 331 -5.59 -4.50 9.47
C VAL A 331 -7.04 -4.74 9.07
N ARG A 332 -7.97 -4.32 9.92
CA ARG A 332 -9.40 -4.41 9.63
C ARG A 332 -9.75 -3.48 8.46
N TRP A 333 -10.74 -3.84 7.65
CA TRP A 333 -11.52 -2.84 6.96
C TRP A 333 -12.61 -2.35 7.90
N GLY A 334 -12.73 -1.03 8.04
CA GLY A 334 -13.66 -0.40 8.97
C GLY A 334 -15.13 -0.66 8.59
N SER A 335 -16.05 -0.26 9.47
CA SER A 335 -17.50 -0.53 9.38
C SER A 335 -18.22 0.19 8.22
N GLN A 336 -17.54 1.03 7.46
CA GLN A 336 -18.17 1.83 6.38
C GLN A 336 -18.55 1.01 5.12
N HIS A 337 -18.27 -0.31 5.09
CA HIS A 337 -18.76 -1.19 4.03
C HIS A 337 -20.29 -1.21 3.89
N ALA A 338 -21.03 -0.82 4.94
CA ALA A 338 -22.48 -0.63 4.87
C ALA A 338 -22.92 0.48 3.88
N LYS A 339 -22.01 1.37 3.45
CA LYS A 339 -22.29 2.39 2.43
C LYS A 339 -22.27 1.87 1.00
N PHE A 340 -21.83 0.65 0.77
CA PHE A 340 -21.92 0.03 -0.54
C PHE A 340 -23.40 -0.27 -0.86
N LYS A 341 -23.96 0.47 -1.82
CA LYS A 341 -25.34 0.24 -2.28
C LYS A 341 -25.43 -1.14 -2.91
N SER A 342 -26.15 -2.04 -2.29
CA SER A 342 -26.26 -3.44 -2.68
C SER A 342 -26.89 -3.68 -4.07
N GLY A 343 -27.62 -2.71 -4.61
CA GLY A 343 -28.47 -2.91 -5.80
C GLY A 343 -27.82 -2.72 -7.17
N THR A 344 -26.61 -2.14 -7.24
CA THR A 344 -25.99 -1.76 -8.52
C THR A 344 -24.87 -2.70 -8.98
N HIS A 345 -24.52 -3.70 -8.18
CA HIS A 345 -23.38 -4.57 -8.43
C HIS A 345 -23.82 -5.95 -8.93
N LYS A 346 -23.12 -6.47 -9.95
CA LYS A 346 -23.35 -7.80 -10.54
C LYS A 346 -23.10 -8.95 -9.54
N ILE A 347 -22.18 -8.74 -8.60
CA ILE A 347 -21.90 -9.61 -7.44
C ILE A 347 -21.81 -8.73 -6.19
N GLY A 348 -21.86 -9.31 -4.98
CA GLY A 348 -21.74 -8.52 -3.75
C GLY A 348 -20.50 -7.64 -3.76
N PRO A 349 -20.61 -6.32 -3.49
CA PRO A 349 -19.49 -5.37 -3.65
C PRO A 349 -18.36 -5.62 -2.67
N PHE A 350 -18.68 -6.10 -1.48
CA PHE A 350 -17.69 -6.35 -0.42
C PHE A 350 -17.91 -7.73 0.20
N GLN A 351 -16.81 -8.49 0.34
CA GLN A 351 -16.84 -9.75 1.04
C GLN A 351 -15.52 -9.99 1.79
N GLN A 352 -15.64 -10.40 3.04
CA GLN A 352 -14.54 -10.68 3.94
C GLN A 352 -14.80 -12.04 4.60
N LEU A 353 -13.94 -13.02 4.33
CA LEU A 353 -14.10 -14.37 4.83
C LEU A 353 -12.90 -14.82 5.66
N TRP A 354 -13.20 -15.57 6.71
CA TRP A 354 -12.20 -16.21 7.56
C TRP A 354 -11.94 -17.64 7.10
N PHE A 355 -10.65 -17.98 7.02
CA PHE A 355 -10.17 -19.29 6.57
C PHE A 355 -9.30 -19.93 7.64
N ALA A 356 -9.28 -21.28 7.67
CA ALA A 356 -8.40 -22.05 8.52
C ALA A 356 -6.94 -21.94 8.06
N GLY A 357 -6.04 -21.85 9.02
CA GLY A 357 -4.59 -21.74 8.80
C GLY A 357 -4.00 -20.42 9.28
N ASN A 358 -2.67 -20.36 9.34
CA ASN A 358 -1.91 -19.18 9.69
C ASN A 358 -1.80 -18.21 8.51
N HIS A 359 -1.00 -17.16 8.64
CA HIS A 359 -0.79 -16.12 7.63
C HIS A 359 -0.36 -16.68 6.27
N ALA A 360 0.62 -17.56 6.23
CA ALA A 360 1.12 -18.16 4.99
C ALA A 360 0.22 -19.31 4.48
N ASP A 361 -0.55 -19.99 5.35
CA ASP A 361 -1.63 -20.88 4.93
C ASP A 361 -2.75 -20.16 4.18
N ILE A 362 -2.85 -18.82 4.33
CA ILE A 362 -3.81 -18.00 3.59
C ILE A 362 -3.20 -17.41 2.33
N GLY A 363 -1.97 -16.91 2.40
CA GLY A 363 -1.34 -16.18 1.30
C GLY A 363 -0.35 -16.97 0.47
N GLY A 364 -0.06 -18.22 0.86
CA GLY A 364 1.01 -19.03 0.27
C GLY A 364 2.39 -18.69 0.85
N GLY A 365 3.40 -19.41 0.38
CA GLY A 365 4.77 -19.24 0.83
C GLY A 365 5.36 -20.46 1.52
N TYR A 366 4.63 -21.58 1.54
CA TYR A 366 5.15 -22.91 1.89
C TYR A 366 5.44 -23.73 0.63
N PRO A 367 6.22 -24.83 0.75
CA PRO A 367 6.41 -25.77 -0.35
C PRO A 367 5.07 -26.24 -0.94
N GLU A 368 5.05 -26.57 -2.23
CA GLU A 368 3.79 -26.84 -2.93
C GLU A 368 3.01 -28.01 -2.32
N ASN A 369 3.68 -29.08 -1.84
CA ASN A 369 3.05 -30.22 -1.17
C ASN A 369 2.35 -29.85 0.15
N GLU A 370 2.74 -28.75 0.80
CA GLU A 370 2.20 -28.24 2.06
C GLU A 370 1.20 -27.09 1.89
N SER A 371 1.07 -26.55 0.68
CA SER A 371 0.27 -25.35 0.35
C SER A 371 -1.21 -25.62 0.15
N ARG A 372 -1.77 -26.73 0.67
CA ARG A 372 -3.16 -27.13 0.41
C ARG A 372 -4.20 -26.17 0.95
N LEU A 373 -3.93 -25.50 2.07
CA LEU A 373 -4.84 -24.50 2.65
C LEU A 373 -4.81 -23.18 1.87
N SER A 374 -3.64 -22.73 1.44
CA SER A 374 -3.52 -21.52 0.65
C SER A 374 -4.16 -21.67 -0.74
N ASP A 375 -4.18 -22.86 -1.31
CA ASP A 375 -4.88 -23.15 -2.54
C ASP A 375 -6.42 -23.00 -2.41
N ILE A 376 -7.00 -23.23 -1.23
CA ILE A 376 -8.43 -22.97 -0.97
C ILE A 376 -8.72 -21.47 -1.09
N THR A 377 -7.88 -20.63 -0.49
CA THR A 377 -8.07 -19.17 -0.53
C THR A 377 -7.81 -18.62 -1.92
N LEU A 378 -6.82 -19.16 -2.64
CA LEU A 378 -6.54 -18.82 -4.03
C LEU A 378 -7.75 -19.17 -4.93
N LYS A 379 -8.30 -20.39 -4.80
CA LYS A 379 -9.48 -20.83 -5.54
C LYS A 379 -10.66 -19.90 -5.34
N TRP A 380 -10.91 -19.50 -4.09
CA TRP A 380 -11.97 -18.55 -3.77
C TRP A 380 -11.71 -17.18 -4.42
N MET A 381 -10.52 -16.61 -4.28
CA MET A 381 -10.18 -15.29 -4.82
C MET A 381 -10.29 -15.26 -6.35
N VAL A 382 -9.79 -16.30 -7.01
CA VAL A 382 -9.91 -16.46 -8.47
C VAL A 382 -11.39 -16.59 -8.88
N GLY A 383 -12.16 -17.40 -8.16
CA GLY A 383 -13.58 -17.58 -8.41
C GLY A 383 -14.38 -16.28 -8.31
N GLU A 384 -14.05 -15.42 -7.36
CA GLU A 384 -14.67 -14.10 -7.19
C GLU A 384 -14.25 -13.11 -8.29
N ALA A 385 -12.96 -13.03 -8.61
CA ALA A 385 -12.43 -12.10 -9.61
C ALA A 385 -12.78 -12.49 -11.06
N SER A 386 -12.96 -13.80 -11.33
CA SER A 386 -13.34 -14.34 -12.64
C SER A 386 -14.79 -14.78 -12.73
N HIS A 387 -15.65 -14.32 -11.80
CA HIS A 387 -17.04 -14.73 -11.69
C HIS A 387 -17.81 -14.46 -12.99
N GLN A 388 -18.58 -15.46 -13.47
CA GLN A 388 -19.29 -15.39 -14.76
C GLN A 388 -20.25 -14.19 -14.87
N LYS A 389 -20.90 -13.79 -13.78
CA LYS A 389 -21.78 -12.61 -13.77
C LYS A 389 -21.08 -11.29 -14.13
N LEU A 390 -19.74 -11.24 -14.05
CA LEU A 390 -18.96 -10.05 -14.46
C LEU A 390 -18.87 -9.93 -16.00
N GLY A 391 -19.14 -11.00 -16.76
CA GLY A 391 -19.07 -11.00 -18.22
C GLY A 391 -17.68 -10.63 -18.71
N ASP A 392 -17.59 -9.61 -19.58
CA ASP A 392 -16.31 -9.10 -20.12
C ASP A 392 -15.47 -8.31 -19.10
N GLU A 393 -16.05 -8.01 -17.93
CA GLU A 393 -15.34 -7.30 -16.85
C GLU A 393 -14.57 -8.25 -15.91
N LYS A 394 -14.62 -9.55 -16.13
CA LYS A 394 -13.96 -10.56 -15.31
C LYS A 394 -12.45 -10.61 -15.53
N LEU A 395 -11.73 -11.09 -14.50
CA LEU A 395 -10.34 -11.47 -14.61
C LEU A 395 -10.17 -12.63 -15.60
N ILE A 396 -9.21 -12.53 -16.52
CA ILE A 396 -8.85 -13.61 -17.43
C ILE A 396 -7.71 -14.40 -16.79
N VAL A 397 -7.90 -15.71 -16.66
CA VAL A 397 -6.95 -16.61 -16.00
C VAL A 397 -6.64 -17.78 -16.92
N ASP A 398 -5.37 -18.03 -17.13
CA ASP A 398 -4.87 -19.21 -17.81
C ASP A 398 -4.96 -20.40 -16.85
N LYS A 399 -5.88 -21.33 -17.17
CA LYS A 399 -6.16 -22.48 -16.32
C LYS A 399 -5.11 -23.58 -16.43
N GLU A 400 -4.33 -23.59 -17.49
CA GLU A 400 -3.23 -24.56 -17.67
C GLU A 400 -2.04 -24.19 -16.79
N VAL A 401 -1.81 -22.90 -16.60
CA VAL A 401 -0.75 -22.38 -15.72
C VAL A 401 -1.16 -22.42 -14.26
N LEU A 402 -2.45 -22.20 -13.96
CA LEU A 402 -2.93 -22.13 -12.57
C LEU A 402 -3.29 -23.51 -12.02
N GLN A 403 -2.37 -24.15 -11.36
CA GLN A 403 -2.59 -25.41 -10.64
C GLN A 403 -3.09 -25.12 -9.21
N ILE A 404 -4.30 -25.58 -8.88
CA ILE A 404 -4.93 -25.39 -7.57
C ILE A 404 -5.37 -26.74 -7.00
N ASN A 405 -4.78 -27.14 -5.88
CA ASN A 405 -5.04 -28.42 -5.23
C ASN A 405 -5.51 -28.24 -3.77
N GLY A 406 -6.50 -27.37 -3.55
CA GLY A 406 -6.99 -27.06 -2.21
C GLY A 406 -7.67 -28.24 -1.52
N ARG A 407 -7.23 -28.57 -0.30
CA ARG A 407 -7.76 -29.68 0.52
C ARG A 407 -8.06 -29.21 1.94
N ILE A 408 -9.21 -29.61 2.46
CA ILE A 408 -9.65 -29.24 3.82
C ILE A 408 -8.87 -29.95 4.93
N ASP A 409 -8.28 -31.08 4.63
CA ASP A 409 -7.40 -31.89 5.51
C ASP A 409 -5.92 -31.50 5.39
N GLY A 410 -5.61 -30.50 4.53
CA GLY A 410 -4.25 -30.02 4.33
C GLY A 410 -3.55 -29.63 5.63
N MET A 411 -2.23 -29.77 5.65
CA MET A 411 -1.38 -29.45 6.80
C MET A 411 -1.57 -27.99 7.22
N GLN A 412 -1.63 -27.75 8.51
CA GLN A 412 -1.68 -26.44 9.13
C GLN A 412 -0.35 -26.12 9.79
N HIS A 413 0.17 -24.93 9.55
CA HIS A 413 1.43 -24.47 10.10
C HIS A 413 1.22 -23.59 11.34
N ASP A 414 2.20 -23.60 12.25
CA ASP A 414 2.26 -22.72 13.43
C ASP A 414 3.68 -22.17 13.60
N GLU A 415 3.94 -21.02 13.02
CA GLU A 415 5.24 -20.33 13.08
C GLU A 415 5.67 -19.95 14.49
N THR A 416 4.78 -19.96 15.47
CA THR A 416 5.13 -19.70 16.86
C THR A 416 5.93 -20.82 17.51
N ARG A 417 6.05 -21.96 16.85
CA ARG A 417 6.91 -23.09 17.26
C ARG A 417 8.37 -22.88 16.86
N SER A 418 8.64 -22.02 15.87
CA SER A 418 10.01 -21.71 15.45
C SER A 418 10.80 -21.04 16.57
N SER A 419 12.12 -21.25 16.61
CA SER A 419 13.01 -20.74 17.65
C SER A 419 12.95 -19.22 17.80
N LEU A 420 12.74 -18.50 16.68
CA LEU A 420 12.64 -17.03 16.64
C LEU A 420 11.40 -16.48 17.34
N PHE A 421 10.28 -17.20 17.30
CA PHE A 421 8.99 -16.74 17.84
C PHE A 421 8.55 -17.48 19.11
N ARG A 422 9.34 -18.41 19.60
CA ARG A 422 9.01 -19.21 20.81
C ARG A 422 8.69 -18.34 22.01
N TRP A 423 9.40 -17.24 22.19
CA TRP A 423 9.29 -16.30 23.32
C TRP A 423 8.37 -15.11 23.04
N ALA A 424 7.88 -14.96 21.81
CA ALA A 424 7.00 -13.88 21.45
C ALA A 424 5.61 -14.07 22.07
N LYS A 425 4.91 -12.97 22.34
CA LYS A 425 3.49 -13.00 22.71
C LYS A 425 2.67 -13.64 21.60
N LYS A 426 1.75 -14.54 21.97
CA LYS A 426 0.90 -15.31 21.05
C LYS A 426 -0.57 -14.89 21.18
N PRO A 427 -0.95 -13.68 20.73
CA PRO A 427 -2.33 -13.25 20.78
C PRO A 427 -3.19 -14.13 19.87
N LEU A 428 -4.40 -14.40 20.27
CA LEU A 428 -5.40 -15.00 19.40
C LEU A 428 -5.90 -13.95 18.41
N ARG A 429 -6.20 -14.37 17.18
CA ARG A 429 -7.07 -13.58 16.31
C ARG A 429 -8.42 -13.44 16.99
N ASP A 430 -9.09 -12.36 16.75
CA ASP A 430 -10.39 -12.04 17.33
C ASP A 430 -11.46 -12.00 16.23
N PRO A 431 -11.94 -13.15 15.74
CA PRO A 431 -13.12 -13.18 14.92
C PRO A 431 -14.31 -12.88 15.82
N VAL A 432 -15.12 -11.88 15.45
CA VAL A 432 -16.39 -11.64 16.13
C VAL A 432 -17.30 -12.86 16.02
N GLN A 433 -18.22 -13.04 16.96
CA GLN A 433 -19.07 -14.24 17.06
C GLN A 433 -19.85 -14.54 15.78
N ASP A 434 -20.21 -13.50 15.02
CA ASP A 434 -20.94 -13.55 13.76
C ASP A 434 -20.03 -13.44 12.51
N ALA A 435 -18.71 -13.56 12.68
CA ALA A 435 -17.76 -13.48 11.58
C ALA A 435 -18.07 -14.49 10.47
N THR A 436 -18.07 -14.05 9.22
CA THR A 436 -18.37 -14.94 8.10
C THR A 436 -17.21 -15.90 7.85
N LEU A 437 -17.41 -17.18 8.21
CA LEU A 437 -16.44 -18.25 7.94
C LEU A 437 -16.62 -18.78 6.51
N HIS A 438 -15.51 -19.06 5.82
CA HIS A 438 -15.57 -19.79 4.56
C HIS A 438 -16.14 -21.20 4.78
N PRO A 439 -16.96 -21.77 3.86
CA PRO A 439 -17.60 -23.07 4.05
C PRO A 439 -16.65 -24.25 4.33
N THR A 440 -15.38 -24.13 3.98
CA THR A 440 -14.35 -25.15 4.30
C THR A 440 -14.01 -25.21 5.79
N VAL A 441 -14.21 -24.12 6.54
CA VAL A 441 -13.88 -24.08 7.98
C VAL A 441 -14.78 -25.03 8.79
N PRO A 442 -16.13 -24.94 8.74
CA PRO A 442 -16.98 -25.92 9.41
C PRO A 442 -16.76 -27.36 8.95
N ARG A 443 -16.44 -27.58 7.66
CA ARG A 443 -16.10 -28.89 7.14
C ARG A 443 -14.82 -29.45 7.77
N ARG A 444 -13.80 -28.60 7.98
CA ARG A 444 -12.54 -28.99 8.65
C ARG A 444 -12.79 -29.36 10.12
N PHE A 445 -13.70 -28.69 10.82
CA PHE A 445 -14.15 -29.08 12.17
C PHE A 445 -14.77 -30.48 12.22
N ALA A 446 -15.47 -30.88 11.17
CA ALA A 446 -16.17 -32.16 11.08
C ALA A 446 -15.28 -33.34 10.67
N LEU A 447 -14.00 -33.14 10.37
CA LEU A 447 -13.07 -34.21 10.00
C LEU A 447 -12.82 -35.14 11.19
N LYS A 448 -13.22 -36.40 11.07
CA LYS A 448 -12.99 -37.44 12.07
C LYS A 448 -11.52 -37.84 12.20
N SER A 449 -10.79 -37.80 11.08
CA SER A 449 -9.34 -38.11 11.03
C SER A 449 -8.46 -37.08 11.75
N GLY A 450 -9.03 -35.94 12.13
CA GLY A 450 -8.25 -34.80 12.57
C GLY A 450 -7.57 -34.08 11.40
N VAL A 451 -6.69 -33.15 11.71
CA VAL A 451 -5.86 -32.38 10.77
C VAL A 451 -4.41 -32.44 11.21
N GLN A 452 -3.52 -32.50 10.28
CA GLN A 452 -2.08 -32.47 10.54
C GLN A 452 -1.68 -31.03 10.93
N GLN A 453 -1.01 -30.92 12.09
CA GLN A 453 -0.37 -29.71 12.58
C GLN A 453 1.10 -30.03 12.80
N TYR A 454 1.93 -29.84 11.78
CA TYR A 454 3.29 -30.39 11.68
C TYR A 454 3.31 -31.92 11.87
N ASP A 455 3.87 -32.40 12.95
CA ASP A 455 4.04 -33.80 13.33
C ASP A 455 2.87 -34.39 14.16
N VAL A 456 1.90 -33.55 14.52
CA VAL A 456 0.76 -33.95 15.35
C VAL A 456 -0.53 -33.94 14.56
N THR A 457 -1.30 -35.01 14.62
CA THR A 457 -2.66 -35.04 14.08
C THR A 457 -3.67 -34.88 15.22
N ALA A 458 -4.51 -33.86 15.12
CA ALA A 458 -5.52 -33.53 16.13
C ALA A 458 -6.79 -32.95 15.49
N PRO A 459 -7.95 -33.03 16.17
CA PRO A 459 -9.14 -32.33 15.70
C PRO A 459 -8.89 -30.82 15.56
N TYR A 460 -9.40 -30.22 14.48
CA TYR A 460 -9.29 -28.77 14.29
C TYR A 460 -10.19 -28.02 15.27
N ARG A 461 -9.60 -27.39 16.28
CA ARG A 461 -10.29 -26.68 17.36
C ARG A 461 -9.54 -25.41 17.76
N PRO A 462 -9.49 -24.39 16.89
CA PRO A 462 -8.80 -23.14 17.20
C PRO A 462 -9.51 -22.37 18.32
N GLU A 463 -8.77 -21.96 19.34
CA GLU A 463 -9.31 -21.23 20.50
C GLU A 463 -10.02 -19.93 20.09
N ALA A 464 -9.58 -19.30 19.01
CA ALA A 464 -10.17 -18.09 18.44
C ALA A 464 -11.66 -18.25 18.02
N LEU A 465 -12.11 -19.48 17.75
CA LEU A 465 -13.49 -19.77 17.32
C LEU A 465 -14.35 -20.45 18.41
N ARG A 466 -13.86 -20.57 19.65
CA ARG A 466 -14.55 -21.28 20.72
C ARG A 466 -15.99 -20.78 20.97
N THR A 467 -16.22 -19.49 20.82
CA THR A 467 -17.53 -18.83 21.04
C THR A 467 -18.30 -18.58 19.76
N HIS A 468 -17.78 -18.98 18.60
CA HIS A 468 -18.40 -18.71 17.31
C HIS A 468 -19.62 -19.63 17.09
N GLU A 469 -20.79 -19.05 16.76
CA GLU A 469 -22.09 -19.73 16.68
C GLU A 469 -22.11 -21.00 15.82
N LYS A 470 -21.41 -20.98 14.65
CA LYS A 470 -21.42 -22.10 13.70
C LYS A 470 -20.60 -23.31 14.14
N VAL A 471 -19.70 -23.16 15.11
CA VAL A 471 -18.74 -24.20 15.51
C VAL A 471 -18.66 -24.45 17.01
N VAL A 472 -19.36 -23.67 17.83
CA VAL A 472 -19.39 -23.81 19.31
C VAL A 472 -19.74 -25.23 19.77
N LYS A 473 -20.62 -25.93 19.04
CA LYS A 473 -20.99 -27.31 19.34
C LYS A 473 -19.81 -28.30 19.39
N TYR A 474 -18.73 -28.01 18.70
CA TYR A 474 -17.53 -28.87 18.66
C TYR A 474 -16.61 -28.69 19.87
N TYR A 475 -16.94 -27.76 20.78
CA TYR A 475 -16.16 -27.49 22.00
C TYR A 475 -16.89 -27.96 23.28
N ALA A 476 -18.05 -28.62 23.17
CA ALA A 476 -18.84 -29.04 24.34
C ALA A 476 -18.04 -29.86 25.36
N ASP A 477 -17.20 -30.79 24.85
CA ASP A 477 -16.41 -31.70 25.69
C ASP A 477 -14.97 -31.20 25.95
N ILE A 478 -14.63 -29.97 25.49
CA ILE A 478 -13.29 -29.43 25.64
C ILE A 478 -13.27 -28.46 26.82
N PRO A 479 -12.54 -28.76 27.91
CA PRO A 479 -12.48 -27.87 29.05
C PRO A 479 -11.92 -26.50 28.68
N LEU A 480 -12.34 -25.47 29.39
CA LEU A 480 -11.76 -24.14 29.22
C LEU A 480 -10.27 -24.18 29.58
N PRO A 481 -9.41 -23.54 28.80
CA PRO A 481 -8.00 -23.47 29.13
C PRO A 481 -7.85 -22.81 30.52
N HIS A 482 -7.11 -23.48 31.41
CA HIS A 482 -6.80 -22.93 32.73
C HIS A 482 -6.05 -21.61 32.54
N THR A 483 -6.68 -20.50 32.93
CA THR A 483 -6.00 -19.21 32.96
C THR A 483 -4.93 -19.26 34.03
N THR A 484 -3.67 -19.25 33.61
CA THR A 484 -2.55 -19.17 34.56
C THR A 484 -2.62 -17.86 35.35
N CYS A 485 -2.08 -17.83 36.57
CA CYS A 485 -2.03 -16.62 37.39
C CYS A 485 -1.42 -15.44 36.62
N TRP A 486 -0.41 -15.70 35.79
CA TRP A 486 0.20 -14.71 34.89
C TRP A 486 -0.76 -14.15 33.83
N GLN A 487 -1.61 -14.97 33.23
CA GLN A 487 -2.61 -14.52 32.27
C GLN A 487 -3.70 -13.65 32.95
N ARG A 488 -4.07 -13.98 34.19
CA ARG A 488 -4.97 -13.13 34.99
C ARG A 488 -4.34 -11.77 35.30
N ILE A 489 -3.06 -11.74 35.65
CA ILE A 489 -2.30 -10.50 35.87
C ILE A 489 -2.19 -9.68 34.59
N GLU A 490 -1.95 -10.30 33.44
CA GLU A 490 -1.91 -9.59 32.14
C GLU A 490 -3.27 -9.01 31.76
N LEU A 491 -4.34 -9.76 31.92
CA LEU A 491 -5.69 -9.27 31.69
C LEU A 491 -6.04 -8.10 32.61
N LEU A 492 -5.63 -8.16 33.87
CA LEU A 492 -5.80 -7.06 34.82
C LEU A 492 -4.97 -5.84 34.40
N ARG A 493 -3.72 -6.03 34.01
CA ARG A 493 -2.83 -4.96 33.52
C ARG A 493 -3.39 -4.29 32.27
N ASP A 494 -3.90 -5.08 31.32
CA ASP A 494 -4.46 -4.54 30.07
C ASP A 494 -5.77 -3.81 30.31
N ARG A 495 -6.58 -4.29 31.28
CA ARG A 495 -7.77 -3.59 31.75
C ARG A 495 -7.41 -2.26 32.42
N ILE A 496 -6.41 -2.25 33.31
CA ILE A 496 -5.90 -1.01 33.95
C ILE A 496 -5.34 -0.04 32.89
N LYS A 497 -4.54 -0.50 31.94
CA LYS A 497 -4.02 0.34 30.85
C LYS A 497 -5.14 0.97 30.02
N LYS A 498 -6.18 0.21 29.72
CA LYS A 498 -7.35 0.71 28.98
C LYS A 498 -8.07 1.79 29.79
N THR A 499 -8.36 1.51 31.06
CA THR A 499 -9.06 2.47 31.95
C THR A 499 -8.23 3.73 32.19
N VAL A 500 -6.91 3.59 32.40
CA VAL A 500 -6.01 4.75 32.56
C VAL A 500 -5.88 5.53 31.25
N GLY A 501 -5.82 4.84 30.11
CA GLY A 501 -5.80 5.49 28.78
C GLY A 501 -7.09 6.30 28.54
N GLU A 502 -8.24 5.71 28.76
CA GLU A 502 -9.55 6.38 28.65
C GLU A 502 -9.69 7.56 29.63
N PHE A 503 -9.18 7.42 30.85
CA PHE A 503 -9.17 8.50 31.85
C PHE A 503 -8.24 9.66 31.42
N LEU A 504 -7.04 9.36 30.94
CA LEU A 504 -6.09 10.37 30.44
C LEU A 504 -6.63 11.09 29.19
N ASP A 505 -7.26 10.37 28.27
CA ASP A 505 -7.89 10.97 27.08
C ASP A 505 -9.07 11.88 27.46
N GLN A 506 -9.90 11.47 28.44
CA GLN A 506 -10.97 12.31 28.98
C GLN A 506 -10.41 13.52 29.73
N TRP A 507 -9.36 13.34 30.51
CA TRP A 507 -8.73 14.43 31.26
C TRP A 507 -8.05 15.43 30.32
N CYS A 508 -7.29 14.95 29.34
CA CYS A 508 -6.68 15.81 28.30
C CYS A 508 -7.74 16.55 27.48
N SER A 509 -8.83 15.90 27.11
CA SER A 509 -9.92 16.55 26.36
C SER A 509 -10.62 17.62 27.20
N ARG A 510 -10.83 17.39 28.50
CA ARG A 510 -11.39 18.39 29.44
C ARG A 510 -10.40 19.53 29.72
N ALA A 511 -9.11 19.23 29.92
CA ALA A 511 -8.08 20.26 30.13
C ALA A 511 -7.90 21.15 28.90
N VAL A 512 -7.93 20.58 27.69
CA VAL A 512 -7.90 21.34 26.44
C VAL A 512 -9.18 22.16 26.25
N SER A 513 -10.35 21.62 26.59
CA SER A 513 -11.62 22.37 26.51
C SER A 513 -11.72 23.50 27.54
N SER A 514 -11.10 23.37 28.72
CA SER A 514 -11.06 24.41 29.75
C SER A 514 -10.03 25.51 29.47
N LEU A 515 -8.99 25.23 28.70
CA LEU A 515 -7.97 26.22 28.27
C LEU A 515 -8.39 27.07 27.05
N TYR A 516 -9.56 26.78 26.42
CA TYR A 516 -10.04 27.51 25.25
C TYR A 516 -11.45 28.12 25.40
N PRO A 517 -11.74 28.98 26.38
CA PRO A 517 -13.04 29.67 26.44
C PRO A 517 -13.17 30.83 25.43
N ILE A 518 -12.09 31.30 24.77
CA ILE A 518 -12.09 32.54 23.98
C ILE A 518 -12.30 32.30 22.47
N ASN A 519 -12.11 31.08 21.95
CA ASN A 519 -12.07 30.87 20.50
C ASN A 519 -13.38 30.36 19.88
N TRP A 520 -14.43 30.09 20.68
CA TRP A 520 -15.69 29.54 20.14
C TRP A 520 -16.53 30.58 19.38
N LYS A 521 -16.55 31.84 19.83
CA LYS A 521 -17.29 32.91 19.12
C LYS A 521 -16.65 33.30 17.77
N VAL A 522 -15.33 33.21 17.67
CA VAL A 522 -14.60 33.49 16.42
C VAL A 522 -14.71 32.34 15.42
N LYS A 523 -14.68 31.06 15.86
CA LYS A 523 -14.88 29.89 14.97
C LYS A 523 -16.30 29.79 14.42
N LYS A 524 -17.32 30.25 15.12
CA LYS A 524 -18.71 30.28 14.62
C LYS A 524 -18.92 31.34 13.53
N ALA A 525 -18.10 32.41 13.51
CA ALA A 525 -18.11 33.45 12.48
C ALA A 525 -17.27 33.08 11.24
N LEU A 526 -16.38 32.08 11.33
CA LEU A 526 -15.41 31.70 10.30
C LEU A 526 -15.58 30.24 9.83
N ASN A 527 -16.81 29.68 9.88
CA ASN A 527 -17.07 28.36 9.31
C ASN A 527 -16.77 28.41 7.78
N PRO A 528 -15.75 27.71 7.28
CA PRO A 528 -15.32 27.79 5.89
C PRO A 528 -16.40 27.35 4.89
N GLU A 529 -17.29 26.44 5.26
CA GLU A 529 -18.40 26.01 4.39
C GLU A 529 -19.39 27.15 4.09
N ARG A 530 -19.63 28.08 5.05
CA ARG A 530 -20.50 29.23 4.79
C ARG A 530 -19.86 30.33 3.93
N LYS A 531 -18.54 30.44 3.89
CA LYS A 531 -17.83 31.38 3.02
C LYS A 531 -17.76 30.89 1.57
N TYR A 532 -17.69 29.62 1.34
CA TYR A 532 -17.70 29.05 -0.01
C TYR A 532 -19.07 29.25 -0.69
N LEU A 533 -20.16 29.01 0.04
CA LEU A 533 -21.53 29.26 -0.47
C LEU A 533 -21.87 30.72 -0.70
N ARG A 534 -21.23 31.68 0.01
CA ARG A 534 -21.48 33.12 -0.22
C ARG A 534 -20.68 33.74 -1.38
N ARG A 535 -19.56 33.14 -1.81
CA ARG A 535 -18.79 33.66 -2.96
C ARG A 535 -19.27 33.13 -4.31
N THR A 536 -20.01 32.05 -4.37
CA THR A 536 -20.61 31.53 -5.61
C THR A 536 -21.95 32.16 -5.99
N VAL A 537 -22.54 33.02 -5.14
CA VAL A 537 -23.88 33.63 -5.39
C VAL A 537 -23.83 35.11 -5.73
N LEU A 538 -22.66 35.77 -5.79
CA LEU A 538 -22.55 37.21 -6.09
C LEU A 538 -21.55 37.46 -7.22
N PHE A 539 -21.93 37.11 -8.45
CA PHE A 539 -21.56 37.83 -9.65
C PHE A 539 -22.81 38.00 -10.53
N PRO A 540 -23.39 39.21 -10.61
CA PRO A 540 -24.39 39.47 -11.61
C PRO A 540 -23.70 39.76 -12.95
N ALA A 541 -24.24 39.14 -13.98
CA ALA A 541 -23.99 39.48 -15.36
C ALA A 541 -24.45 40.93 -15.62
N SER A 542 -23.58 41.79 -16.14
CA SER A 542 -24.00 42.93 -16.98
C SER A 542 -22.86 43.46 -17.83
N ALA A 543 -23.13 43.42 -19.11
CA ALA A 543 -22.87 44.43 -20.15
C ALA A 543 -21.46 44.52 -20.76
N LEU A 544 -21.40 44.03 -21.96
CA LEU A 544 -20.59 44.57 -23.06
C LEU A 544 -21.02 46.01 -23.35
N PRO A 545 -20.14 46.90 -23.91
CA PRO A 545 -20.30 47.17 -25.32
C PRO A 545 -19.01 47.20 -26.16
N VAL A 546 -19.26 47.01 -27.44
CA VAL A 546 -18.42 47.10 -28.64
C VAL A 546 -18.02 48.55 -28.93
N SER A 547 -16.76 48.80 -29.38
CA SER A 547 -16.40 49.75 -30.46
C SER A 547 -14.88 49.68 -30.71
N SER A 548 -14.47 49.22 -31.85
CA SER A 548 -13.96 49.80 -33.10
C SER A 548 -12.83 50.85 -32.99
N SER A 549 -11.83 50.57 -33.84
CA SER A 549 -10.93 51.47 -34.61
C SER A 549 -9.46 51.53 -34.16
N SER A 550 -8.59 50.93 -34.95
CA SER A 550 -7.79 51.43 -36.07
C SER A 550 -6.43 52.07 -35.70
N SER A 551 -5.46 51.70 -36.57
CA SER A 551 -4.16 52.35 -36.88
C SER A 551 -3.02 52.00 -35.88
N GLY A 552 -1.95 51.40 -36.26
CA GLY A 552 -1.07 51.55 -37.41
C GLY A 552 0.28 52.06 -36.91
N TRP A 553 1.33 51.28 -37.10
CA TRP A 553 2.63 51.73 -37.55
C TRP A 553 3.70 50.65 -37.25
N ARG A 554 4.34 50.16 -38.33
CA ARG A 554 5.71 49.64 -38.41
C ARG A 554 6.58 50.84 -38.88
N PRO A 555 7.93 50.73 -39.13
CA PRO A 555 8.94 49.67 -38.94
C PRO A 555 10.35 50.23 -38.53
N GLY A 556 11.36 49.41 -38.61
CA GLY A 556 12.77 49.80 -38.79
C GLY A 556 13.70 48.89 -37.96
N SER A 557 14.34 48.03 -38.57
CA SER A 557 15.50 47.83 -39.43
C SER A 557 16.81 47.64 -38.69
N CYS A 558 17.41 46.50 -39.03
CA CYS A 558 18.79 46.25 -39.48
C CYS A 558 19.97 46.24 -38.50
N PHE A 559 20.70 45.16 -38.49
CA PHE A 559 22.09 44.93 -38.98
C PHE A 559 22.58 43.59 -38.44
N SER A 560 22.80 42.57 -39.27
CA SER A 560 23.92 42.20 -40.09
C SER A 560 25.16 41.77 -39.31
N GLY A 561 25.58 40.54 -39.60
CA GLY A 561 26.99 40.27 -39.87
C GLY A 561 27.51 38.95 -39.39
N ARG A 562 27.57 37.99 -40.33
CA ARG A 562 28.73 37.14 -40.71
C ARG A 562 29.47 36.35 -39.60
N SER A 563 29.93 35.17 -39.76
CA SER A 563 30.30 34.25 -40.89
C SER A 563 30.78 32.92 -40.32
N ASN A 564 30.47 31.87 -41.03
CA ASN A 564 31.09 30.52 -41.05
C ASN A 564 32.57 30.58 -41.48
N PRO A 565 33.38 29.50 -41.60
CA PRO A 565 33.16 28.06 -41.51
C PRO A 565 34.37 27.22 -41.00
N GLY A 566 34.24 25.90 -41.03
CA GLY A 566 35.39 24.96 -41.06
C GLY A 566 35.05 23.60 -40.47
N CYS A 567 34.65 22.76 -41.23
CA CYS A 567 35.15 21.49 -41.84
C CYS A 567 36.30 20.79 -41.08
N ALA A 568 36.09 19.53 -40.72
CA ALA A 568 36.91 18.41 -41.16
C ALA A 568 36.33 17.05 -40.72
N LYS A 569 36.18 16.23 -41.72
CA LYS A 569 35.99 14.77 -41.72
C LYS A 569 37.23 14.05 -41.20
N VAL A 570 37.05 12.78 -40.73
CA VAL A 570 37.80 11.55 -41.11
C VAL A 570 37.13 10.42 -40.31
N SER A 571 36.38 9.49 -40.95
CA SER A 571 36.73 8.15 -41.45
C SER A 571 37.51 7.32 -40.43
N GLY A 572 37.05 6.17 -39.95
CA GLY A 572 36.67 4.95 -40.57
C GLY A 572 37.40 3.82 -39.87
N THR A 573 36.81 2.74 -39.59
CA THR A 573 37.18 1.38 -40.00
C THR A 573 36.74 0.33 -38.95
N ALA A 574 36.09 -0.65 -39.49
CA ALA A 574 35.67 -1.91 -38.93
C ALA A 574 36.84 -2.87 -38.61
N ILE A 575 36.60 -3.86 -37.74
CA ILE A 575 37.05 -5.26 -37.78
C ILE A 575 36.18 -6.02 -36.76
N ARG A 576 35.28 -6.84 -37.18
CA ARG A 576 35.16 -8.29 -37.44
C ARG A 576 35.74 -9.22 -36.36
N SER A 577 34.78 -9.97 -35.77
CA SER A 577 34.71 -11.44 -35.58
C SER A 577 35.82 -12.17 -34.81
N LEU A 578 35.38 -12.97 -33.87
CA LEU A 578 35.59 -14.43 -33.92
C LEU A 578 34.82 -15.16 -32.80
N CYS A 579 34.04 -16.12 -33.23
CA CYS A 579 33.51 -17.26 -32.49
C CYS A 579 34.65 -18.16 -31.97
N THR A 580 34.47 -18.81 -30.83
CA THR A 580 34.64 -20.27 -30.63
C THR A 580 34.23 -20.67 -29.22
N THR A 581 33.20 -21.46 -29.08
CA THR A 581 33.04 -22.81 -28.53
C THR A 581 34.13 -23.37 -27.60
N HIS A 582 33.76 -23.85 -26.41
CA HIS A 582 33.82 -25.21 -25.88
C HIS A 582 33.33 -25.29 -24.46
N ARG A 583 32.31 -26.11 -24.25
CA ARG A 583 32.15 -27.33 -23.43
C ARG A 583 33.13 -27.53 -22.24
N SER A 584 32.58 -27.60 -21.08
CA SER A 584 32.41 -28.80 -20.24
C SER A 584 31.52 -28.45 -19.03
#